data_04f1050d958847002c000e3e7b0cb683
#
_entry.id   04f1050d958847002c000e3e7b0cb683
#
_cell.length_a   1.000
_cell.length_b   1.000
_cell.length_c   1.000
_cell.angle_alpha   90.00
_cell.angle_beta   90.00
_cell.angle_gamma   90.00
#
_symmetry.space_group_name_H-M   'P 1'
#
loop_
_entity.id
_entity.type
_entity.pdbx_description
1 polymer ?
#
loop_
_entity_poly.entity_id
_entity_poly.type
_entity_poly.pdbx_seq_one_letter_code
_entity_poly.pdbx_strand_id
1 'polypeptide(L)'
;MSKIIVVGSSNTDMVVHTSHLPVPGETILGGKFLMNQGGKGANQAVAVKRLGGDLLFVARVGNDVLGQQTLRVFQNEGIETSYIALDNETPSGVALISVDQYAENCIVVASGANMLLGQEDIGSMEKEMLVGDILLMQLEIPLSTIEYAARKAYEKGVTV
;
A
#
# COMPACT_ATOMS: atom_id res chain seq x y z
N MET A 1 -23.62 -7.25 3.37
CA MET A 1 -23.08 -6.02 2.72
C MET A 1 -22.08 -6.49 1.67
N SER A 2 -21.96 -5.74 0.57
CA SER A 2 -20.89 -6.00 -0.42
C SER A 2 -19.54 -5.71 0.22
N LYS A 3 -18.59 -6.62 0.01
CA LYS A 3 -17.21 -6.46 0.49
C LYS A 3 -16.44 -5.56 -0.49
N ILE A 4 -15.54 -4.73 0.03
CA ILE A 4 -14.57 -4.00 -0.77
C ILE A 4 -13.23 -4.70 -0.63
N ILE A 5 -12.74 -5.26 -1.72
CA ILE A 5 -11.47 -5.96 -1.83
C ILE A 5 -10.47 -4.95 -2.37
N VAL A 6 -9.49 -4.58 -1.57
CA VAL A 6 -8.39 -3.71 -2.01
C VAL A 6 -7.18 -4.58 -2.30
N VAL A 7 -6.64 -4.47 -3.51
CA VAL A 7 -5.39 -5.11 -3.91
C VAL A 7 -4.41 -4.01 -4.30
N GLY A 8 -3.33 -3.83 -3.53
CA GLY A 8 -2.45 -2.71 -3.81
C GLY A 8 -1.24 -2.58 -2.91
N SER A 9 -0.57 -1.44 -3.07
CA SER A 9 0.68 -1.09 -2.42
C SER A 9 0.53 -0.73 -0.94
N SER A 10 1.59 -0.98 -0.20
CA SER A 10 1.78 -0.48 1.16
C SER A 10 3.21 0.03 1.31
N ASN A 11 3.39 1.27 1.70
CA ASN A 11 4.69 1.93 1.89
C ASN A 11 4.81 2.50 3.29
N THR A 12 6.05 2.72 3.71
CA THR A 12 6.36 3.63 4.80
C THR A 12 6.79 4.96 4.20
N ASP A 13 6.04 6.03 4.47
CA ASP A 13 6.36 7.38 4.02
C ASP A 13 7.27 8.06 5.04
N MET A 14 8.50 8.38 4.62
CA MET A 14 9.50 9.11 5.38
C MET A 14 9.53 10.56 4.91
N VAL A 15 8.88 11.43 5.65
CA VAL A 15 8.67 12.83 5.27
C VAL A 15 9.62 13.74 6.05
N VAL A 16 10.34 14.60 5.33
CA VAL A 16 11.17 15.65 5.92
C VAL A 16 10.65 17.02 5.45
N HIS A 17 10.23 17.84 6.39
CA HIS A 17 9.90 19.25 6.12
C HIS A 17 11.17 20.10 6.16
N THR A 18 11.42 20.87 5.10
CA THR A 18 12.61 21.71 4.91
C THR A 18 12.20 23.14 4.58
N SER A 19 13.16 24.09 4.61
CA SER A 19 12.91 25.46 4.17
C SER A 19 12.72 25.59 2.65
N HIS A 20 13.38 24.72 1.90
CA HIS A 20 13.30 24.61 0.43
C HIS A 20 13.70 23.20 0.01
N LEU A 21 13.41 22.80 -1.23
CA LEU A 21 13.88 21.52 -1.76
C LEU A 21 15.38 21.63 -2.11
N PRO A 22 16.22 20.63 -1.70
CA PRO A 22 17.66 20.69 -1.94
C PRO A 22 17.99 20.61 -3.43
N VAL A 23 18.96 21.40 -3.88
CA VAL A 23 19.54 21.24 -5.22
C VAL A 23 20.67 20.21 -5.19
N PRO A 24 21.08 19.65 -6.35
CA PRO A 24 22.16 18.65 -6.41
C PRO A 24 23.43 19.13 -5.69
N GLY A 25 23.94 18.32 -4.75
CA GLY A 25 25.13 18.63 -3.97
C GLY A 25 24.90 19.47 -2.72
N GLU A 26 23.69 19.95 -2.48
CA GLU A 26 23.34 20.73 -1.30
C GLU A 26 23.03 19.85 -0.09
N THR A 27 23.42 20.31 1.09
CA THR A 27 23.01 19.75 2.37
C THR A 27 22.21 20.78 3.14
N ILE A 28 20.95 20.47 3.45
CA ILE A 28 20.08 21.29 4.29
C ILE A 28 20.09 20.71 5.71
N LEU A 29 20.43 21.53 6.70
CA LEU A 29 20.41 21.15 8.11
C LEU A 29 19.11 21.62 8.78
N GLY A 30 18.58 20.80 9.69
CA GLY A 30 17.33 21.06 10.38
C GLY A 30 16.14 20.41 9.66
N GLY A 31 14.94 20.78 10.08
CA GLY A 31 13.72 20.22 9.55
C GLY A 31 12.98 19.33 10.56
N LYS A 32 11.74 19.00 10.21
CA LYS A 32 10.90 18.09 11.01
C LYS A 32 10.74 16.77 10.23
N PHE A 33 11.11 15.68 10.88
CA PHE A 33 10.92 14.33 10.34
C PHE A 33 9.61 13.73 10.86
N LEU A 34 8.88 13.11 9.94
CA LEU A 34 7.66 12.33 10.21
C LEU A 34 7.77 10.99 9.48
N MET A 35 7.25 9.95 10.10
CA MET A 35 7.12 8.63 9.49
C MET A 35 5.66 8.18 9.61
N ASN A 36 5.02 7.89 8.48
CA ASN A 36 3.62 7.49 8.40
C ASN A 36 3.45 6.26 7.51
N GLN A 37 2.31 5.60 7.66
CA GLN A 37 1.88 4.61 6.68
C GLN A 37 1.42 5.33 5.40
N GLY A 38 1.82 4.81 4.26
CA GLY A 38 1.48 5.28 2.94
C GLY A 38 1.27 4.13 1.95
N GLY A 39 1.31 4.46 0.68
CA GLY A 39 0.92 3.58 -0.41
C GLY A 39 -0.57 3.72 -0.75
N LYS A 40 -0.88 3.79 -2.06
CA LYS A 40 -2.26 4.04 -2.51
C LYS A 40 -3.22 2.94 -2.07
N GLY A 41 -2.78 1.68 -2.09
CA GLY A 41 -3.57 0.54 -1.61
C GLY A 41 -3.88 0.65 -0.12
N ALA A 42 -2.87 0.87 0.70
CA ALA A 42 -3.01 1.03 2.15
C ALA A 42 -3.92 2.20 2.52
N ASN A 43 -3.77 3.35 1.84
CA ASN A 43 -4.61 4.52 2.08
C ASN A 43 -6.09 4.25 1.79
N GLN A 44 -6.38 3.52 0.70
CA GLN A 44 -7.75 3.13 0.37
C GLN A 44 -8.30 2.09 1.35
N ALA A 45 -7.51 1.10 1.75
CA ALA A 45 -7.90 0.11 2.75
C ALA A 45 -8.27 0.75 4.09
N VAL A 46 -7.43 1.67 4.58
CA VAL A 46 -7.70 2.44 5.80
C VAL A 46 -8.97 3.29 5.66
N ALA A 47 -9.16 3.96 4.51
CA ALA A 47 -10.36 4.76 4.26
C ALA A 47 -11.63 3.90 4.30
N VAL A 48 -11.64 2.75 3.62
CA VAL A 48 -12.77 1.80 3.65
C VAL A 48 -13.09 1.38 5.09
N LYS A 49 -12.04 1.01 5.85
CA LYS A 49 -12.24 0.54 7.23
C LYS A 49 -12.79 1.63 8.15
N ARG A 50 -12.23 2.83 8.07
CA ARG A 50 -12.69 3.99 8.88
C ARG A 50 -14.12 4.44 8.55
N LEU A 51 -14.56 4.20 7.30
CA LEU A 51 -15.95 4.45 6.88
C LEU A 51 -16.92 3.31 7.25
N GLY A 52 -16.46 2.27 7.95
CA GLY A 52 -17.28 1.13 8.37
C GLY A 52 -17.56 0.10 7.28
N GLY A 53 -16.80 0.12 6.18
CA GLY A 53 -16.91 -0.87 5.10
C GLY A 53 -16.39 -2.25 5.50
N ASP A 54 -16.95 -3.29 4.89
CA ASP A 54 -16.41 -4.66 4.97
C ASP A 54 -15.21 -4.75 4.01
N LEU A 55 -14.01 -4.87 4.58
CA LEU A 55 -12.73 -4.76 3.87
C LEU A 55 -12.00 -6.11 3.87
N LEU A 56 -11.48 -6.47 2.68
CA LEU A 56 -10.39 -7.43 2.52
C LEU A 56 -9.22 -6.70 1.87
N PHE A 57 -8.04 -6.73 2.49
CA PHE A 57 -6.86 -6.05 1.97
C PHE A 57 -5.76 -7.04 1.59
N VAL A 58 -5.35 -7.03 0.32
CA VAL A 58 -4.27 -7.85 -0.24
C VAL A 58 -3.09 -6.96 -0.57
N ALA A 59 -1.96 -7.25 0.05
CA ALA A 59 -0.71 -6.51 -0.14
C ALA A 59 0.48 -7.44 0.10
N ARG A 60 1.69 -6.96 -0.20
CA ARG A 60 2.94 -7.63 0.16
C ARG A 60 3.90 -6.62 0.75
N VAL A 61 4.46 -6.95 1.93
CA VAL A 61 5.45 -6.13 2.63
C VAL A 61 6.67 -6.99 2.96
N GLY A 62 7.81 -6.36 3.20
CA GLY A 62 8.99 -7.08 3.65
C GLY A 62 8.84 -7.63 5.08
N ASN A 63 9.50 -8.74 5.38
CA ASN A 63 9.62 -9.26 6.75
C ASN A 63 10.73 -8.51 7.51
N ASP A 64 10.64 -7.18 7.52
CA ASP A 64 11.57 -6.25 8.14
C ASP A 64 10.88 -5.40 9.22
N VAL A 65 11.62 -4.49 9.84
CA VAL A 65 11.09 -3.63 10.91
C VAL A 65 9.92 -2.79 10.43
N LEU A 66 9.97 -2.27 9.17
CA LEU A 66 8.92 -1.44 8.60
C LEU A 66 7.66 -2.26 8.30
N GLY A 67 7.83 -3.46 7.72
CA GLY A 67 6.71 -4.37 7.45
C GLY A 67 6.01 -4.81 8.73
N GLN A 68 6.77 -5.17 9.76
CA GLN A 68 6.21 -5.54 11.07
C GLN A 68 5.47 -4.36 11.73
N GLN A 69 5.99 -3.13 11.60
CA GLN A 69 5.31 -1.93 12.08
C GLN A 69 4.02 -1.67 11.29
N THR A 70 4.06 -1.84 9.98
CA THR A 70 2.91 -1.70 9.08
C THR A 70 1.77 -2.65 9.47
N LEU A 71 2.06 -3.92 9.71
CA LEU A 71 1.06 -4.89 10.15
C LEU A 71 0.40 -4.48 11.48
N ARG A 72 1.19 -3.99 12.45
CA ARG A 72 0.65 -3.50 13.73
C ARG A 72 -0.27 -2.29 13.54
N VAL A 73 0.09 -1.36 12.66
CA VAL A 73 -0.76 -0.21 12.35
C VAL A 73 -2.09 -0.65 11.75
N PHE A 74 -2.08 -1.59 10.80
CA PHE A 74 -3.30 -2.12 10.19
C PHE A 74 -4.17 -2.85 11.22
N GLN A 75 -3.58 -3.68 12.08
CA GLN A 75 -4.30 -4.33 13.18
C GLN A 75 -4.97 -3.32 14.12
N ASN A 76 -4.27 -2.22 14.46
CA ASN A 76 -4.84 -1.15 15.29
C ASN A 76 -5.99 -0.39 14.60
N GLU A 77 -5.97 -0.30 13.26
CA GLU A 77 -7.09 0.22 12.45
C GLU A 77 -8.22 -0.81 12.30
N GLY A 78 -8.06 -2.02 12.86
CA GLY A 78 -9.03 -3.11 12.73
C GLY A 78 -9.04 -3.77 11.35
N ILE A 79 -7.97 -3.63 10.57
CA ILE A 79 -7.80 -4.28 9.27
C ILE A 79 -7.25 -5.69 9.50
N GLU A 80 -7.91 -6.68 8.91
CA GLU A 80 -7.44 -8.08 8.88
C GLU A 80 -6.18 -8.18 8.01
N THR A 81 -5.12 -8.79 8.55
CA THR A 81 -3.81 -8.86 7.90
C THR A 81 -3.47 -10.24 7.32
N SER A 82 -4.38 -11.19 7.33
CA SER A 82 -4.17 -12.58 6.85
C SER A 82 -3.85 -12.67 5.35
N TYR A 83 -4.24 -11.66 4.56
CA TYR A 83 -3.96 -11.56 3.13
C TYR A 83 -2.82 -10.58 2.80
N ILE A 84 -2.05 -10.16 3.82
CA ILE A 84 -0.83 -9.38 3.62
C ILE A 84 0.36 -10.34 3.71
N ALA A 85 0.98 -10.60 2.57
CA ALA A 85 2.13 -11.49 2.48
C ALA A 85 3.40 -10.83 3.05
N LEU A 86 4.22 -11.61 3.75
CA LEU A 86 5.54 -11.20 4.23
C LEU A 86 6.63 -11.78 3.31
N ASP A 87 7.44 -10.90 2.74
CA ASP A 87 8.59 -11.29 1.92
C ASP A 87 9.86 -11.32 2.77
N ASN A 88 10.59 -12.46 2.75
CA ASN A 88 11.77 -12.63 3.59
C ASN A 88 13.06 -12.08 2.97
N GLU A 89 13.05 -11.78 1.67
CA GLU A 89 14.25 -11.38 0.93
C GLU A 89 14.20 -9.93 0.48
N THR A 90 13.00 -9.43 0.17
CA THR A 90 12.81 -8.09 -0.37
C THR A 90 12.26 -7.16 0.70
N PRO A 91 12.86 -5.96 0.90
CA PRO A 91 12.40 -5.03 1.91
C PRO A 91 11.02 -4.44 1.61
N SER A 92 10.38 -3.91 2.64
CA SER A 92 9.13 -3.15 2.52
C SER A 92 9.28 -1.94 1.61
N GLY A 93 8.19 -1.53 0.96
CA GLY A 93 8.16 -0.31 0.16
C GLY A 93 8.35 0.95 1.02
N VAL A 94 9.11 1.90 0.49
CA VAL A 94 9.42 3.17 1.17
C VAL A 94 9.25 4.33 0.21
N ALA A 95 8.67 5.43 0.66
CA ALA A 95 8.68 6.72 -0.03
C ALA A 95 9.52 7.73 0.77
N LEU A 96 10.56 8.28 0.15
CA LEU A 96 11.33 9.39 0.68
C LEU A 96 10.74 10.69 0.16
N ILE A 97 10.23 11.53 1.06
CA ILE A 97 9.45 12.71 0.71
C ILE A 97 10.08 13.94 1.36
N SER A 98 10.54 14.88 0.53
CA SER A 98 10.92 16.22 0.99
C SER A 98 9.78 17.18 0.71
N VAL A 99 9.39 17.99 1.69
CA VAL A 99 8.33 19.00 1.56
C VAL A 99 8.89 20.33 2.02
N ASP A 100 8.77 21.35 1.21
CA ASP A 100 9.24 22.70 1.55
C ASP A 100 8.18 23.58 2.22
N GLN A 101 8.57 24.81 2.58
CA GLN A 101 7.68 25.79 3.25
C GLN A 101 6.50 26.25 2.37
N TYR A 102 6.55 26.00 1.06
CA TYR A 102 5.49 26.34 0.08
C TYR A 102 4.60 25.13 -0.25
N ALA A 103 4.80 23.99 0.46
CA ALA A 103 4.15 22.72 0.21
C ALA A 103 4.51 22.06 -1.14
N GLU A 104 5.59 22.52 -1.81
CA GLU A 104 6.18 21.80 -2.93
C GLU A 104 6.88 20.54 -2.40
N ASN A 105 6.81 19.45 -3.17
CA ASN A 105 7.40 18.19 -2.73
C ASN A 105 8.28 17.55 -3.81
N CYS A 106 9.22 16.73 -3.34
CA CYS A 106 9.99 15.81 -4.14
C CYS A 106 9.92 14.43 -3.51
N ILE A 107 9.52 13.44 -4.30
CA ILE A 107 9.25 12.08 -3.82
C ILE A 107 10.07 11.07 -4.60
N VAL A 108 10.77 10.20 -3.87
CA VAL A 108 11.45 9.03 -4.43
C VAL A 108 10.86 7.78 -3.79
N VAL A 109 10.34 6.87 -4.61
CA VAL A 109 9.74 5.61 -4.14
C VAL A 109 10.65 4.44 -4.45
N ALA A 110 11.00 3.68 -3.41
CA ALA A 110 11.54 2.33 -3.53
C ALA A 110 10.40 1.35 -3.29
N SER A 111 9.86 0.76 -4.33
CA SER A 111 8.64 -0.05 -4.27
C SER A 111 8.80 -1.34 -3.44
N GLY A 112 10.00 -1.90 -3.34
CA GLY A 112 10.29 -3.08 -2.54
C GLY A 112 9.32 -4.24 -2.83
N ALA A 113 8.86 -4.89 -1.78
CA ALA A 113 7.97 -6.05 -1.85
C ALA A 113 6.64 -5.80 -2.58
N ASN A 114 6.20 -4.54 -2.74
CA ASN A 114 5.01 -4.25 -3.55
C ASN A 114 5.12 -4.79 -4.98
N MET A 115 6.33 -4.79 -5.56
CA MET A 115 6.57 -5.29 -6.93
C MET A 115 6.63 -6.82 -7.02
N LEU A 116 6.54 -7.51 -5.89
CA LEU A 116 6.46 -8.97 -5.81
C LEU A 116 5.05 -9.47 -5.50
N LEU A 117 4.08 -8.56 -5.30
CA LEU A 117 2.68 -8.96 -5.17
C LEU A 117 2.26 -9.69 -6.45
N GLY A 118 1.94 -10.97 -6.33
CA GLY A 118 1.81 -11.88 -7.47
C GLY A 118 0.44 -12.57 -7.54
N GLN A 119 0.32 -13.45 -8.55
CA GLN A 119 -0.91 -14.21 -8.75
C GLN A 119 -1.22 -15.17 -7.59
N GLU A 120 -0.20 -15.64 -6.88
CA GLU A 120 -0.37 -16.51 -5.71
C GLU A 120 -1.09 -15.77 -4.58
N ASP A 121 -0.73 -14.50 -4.36
CA ASP A 121 -1.38 -13.65 -3.35
C ASP A 121 -2.86 -13.44 -3.68
N ILE A 122 -3.17 -13.21 -4.97
CA ILE A 122 -4.55 -13.09 -5.46
C ILE A 122 -5.28 -14.44 -5.32
N GLY A 123 -4.64 -15.54 -5.69
CA GLY A 123 -5.21 -16.90 -5.59
C GLY A 123 -5.61 -17.26 -4.16
N SER A 124 -4.84 -16.82 -3.17
CA SER A 124 -5.12 -17.08 -1.75
C SER A 124 -6.47 -16.51 -1.30
N MET A 125 -6.89 -15.37 -1.86
CA MET A 125 -8.14 -14.69 -1.52
C MET A 125 -9.28 -14.88 -2.53
N GLU A 126 -9.03 -15.56 -3.66
CA GLU A 126 -10.00 -15.72 -4.75
C GLU A 126 -11.35 -16.31 -4.27
N LYS A 127 -11.33 -17.23 -3.29
CA LYS A 127 -12.52 -17.83 -2.70
C LYS A 127 -13.39 -16.81 -1.96
N GLU A 128 -12.82 -15.70 -1.52
CA GLU A 128 -13.51 -14.63 -0.79
C GLU A 128 -14.27 -13.67 -1.72
N MET A 129 -13.99 -13.72 -3.03
CA MET A 129 -14.69 -12.92 -4.05
C MET A 129 -16.09 -13.46 -4.29
N LEU A 130 -17.11 -12.65 -4.07
CA LEU A 130 -18.52 -12.97 -4.29
C LEU A 130 -19.17 -11.99 -5.24
N VAL A 131 -20.22 -12.43 -5.93
CA VAL A 131 -21.04 -11.55 -6.79
C VAL A 131 -21.54 -10.35 -5.99
N GLY A 132 -21.35 -9.15 -6.52
CA GLY A 132 -21.74 -7.89 -5.89
C GLY A 132 -20.66 -7.26 -5.02
N ASP A 133 -19.51 -7.90 -4.83
CA ASP A 133 -18.33 -7.27 -4.23
C ASP A 133 -17.70 -6.25 -5.20
N ILE A 134 -16.79 -5.44 -4.68
CA ILE A 134 -16.04 -4.42 -5.43
C ILE A 134 -14.55 -4.71 -5.27
N LEU A 135 -13.82 -4.83 -6.39
CA LEU A 135 -12.36 -4.90 -6.41
C LEU A 135 -11.80 -3.50 -6.71
N LEU A 136 -10.96 -2.99 -5.81
CA LEU A 136 -10.32 -1.69 -5.92
C LEU A 136 -8.80 -1.88 -6.03
N MET A 137 -8.20 -1.33 -7.09
CA MET A 137 -6.76 -1.48 -7.39
C MET A 137 -6.14 -0.15 -7.83
N GLN A 138 -4.80 -0.10 -7.80
CA GLN A 138 -4.01 1.05 -8.25
C GLN A 138 -2.79 0.53 -9.04
N LEU A 139 -2.03 1.45 -9.68
CA LEU A 139 -0.89 1.11 -10.54
C LEU A 139 0.47 1.17 -9.81
N GLU A 140 0.52 0.81 -8.53
CA GLU A 140 1.76 0.75 -7.72
C GLU A 140 2.23 -0.68 -7.41
N ILE A 141 1.65 -1.68 -8.10
CA ILE A 141 1.99 -3.10 -8.06
C ILE A 141 2.17 -3.61 -9.50
N PRO A 142 2.68 -4.82 -9.73
CA PRO A 142 2.88 -5.32 -11.09
C PRO A 142 1.58 -5.31 -11.92
N LEU A 143 1.64 -4.78 -13.15
CA LEU A 143 0.49 -4.74 -14.07
C LEU A 143 -0.07 -6.14 -14.35
N SER A 144 0.79 -7.15 -14.44
CA SER A 144 0.38 -8.55 -14.62
C SER A 144 -0.51 -9.06 -13.48
N THR A 145 -0.26 -8.58 -12.26
CA THR A 145 -1.09 -8.92 -11.08
C THR A 145 -2.43 -8.21 -11.14
N ILE A 146 -2.44 -6.94 -11.56
CA ILE A 146 -3.67 -6.15 -11.76
C ILE A 146 -4.55 -6.80 -12.82
N GLU A 147 -3.98 -7.16 -13.98
CA GLU A 147 -4.71 -7.84 -15.08
C GLU A 147 -5.27 -9.19 -14.62
N TYR A 148 -4.48 -9.96 -13.86
CA TYR A 148 -4.93 -11.24 -13.33
C TYR A 148 -6.09 -11.06 -12.34
N ALA A 149 -5.96 -10.14 -11.37
CA ALA A 149 -7.00 -9.86 -10.38
C ALA A 149 -8.29 -9.33 -11.02
N ALA A 150 -8.19 -8.42 -12.00
CA ALA A 150 -9.34 -7.89 -12.74
C ALA A 150 -10.08 -9.00 -13.50
N ARG A 151 -9.36 -9.90 -14.17
CA ARG A 151 -9.95 -11.04 -14.87
C ARG A 151 -10.67 -11.98 -13.90
N LYS A 152 -10.05 -12.28 -12.74
CA LYS A 152 -10.67 -13.12 -11.71
C LYS A 152 -11.92 -12.48 -11.13
N ALA A 153 -11.89 -11.19 -10.90
CA ALA A 153 -13.05 -10.43 -10.44
C ALA A 153 -14.20 -10.50 -11.49
N TYR A 154 -13.89 -10.27 -12.76
CA TYR A 154 -14.86 -10.35 -13.84
C TYR A 154 -15.50 -11.74 -13.94
N GLU A 155 -14.70 -12.83 -13.90
CA GLU A 155 -15.17 -14.22 -13.92
C GLU A 155 -16.16 -14.52 -12.78
N LYS A 156 -16.02 -13.82 -11.66
CA LYS A 156 -16.86 -13.99 -10.44
C LYS A 156 -18.00 -12.98 -10.31
N GLY A 157 -18.17 -12.08 -11.26
CA GLY A 157 -19.20 -11.04 -11.19
C GLY A 157 -18.94 -9.95 -10.13
N VAL A 158 -17.67 -9.74 -9.80
CA VAL A 158 -17.20 -8.64 -8.95
C VAL A 158 -16.99 -7.39 -9.80
N THR A 159 -17.41 -6.23 -9.30
CA THR A 159 -17.17 -4.95 -9.98
C THR A 159 -15.74 -4.50 -9.79
N VAL A 160 -15.05 -4.00 -10.85
CA VAL A 160 -13.66 -3.51 -10.82
C VAL A 160 -13.65 -2.01 -11.03
#